data_935a5c7c7df63fc8cef39241d4052656
#
_entry.id   935a5c7c7df63fc8cef39241d4052656
#
_cell.length_a   1.000
_cell.length_b   1.000
_cell.length_c   1.000
_cell.angle_alpha   90.00
_cell.angle_beta   90.00
_cell.angle_gamma   90.00
#
_symmetry.space_group_name_H-M   'P 1'
#
loop_
_entity.id
_entity.type
_entity.pdbx_description
1 polymer ?
#
loop_
_entity_poly.entity_id
_entity_poly.type
_entity_poly.pdbx_seq_one_letter_code
_entity_poly.pdbx_strand_id
1 'polypeptide(L)'
;MREFMAITKAVSDPNRVRVLLALGRGELCVCQVTELFGFAPSTVSKHLSLLHQAGLIQSRKSGRWVYYRLPEEAPLVVREALDWVQKSLGKSEQAAADAGRLNRILRTDVKELCRRQSRR
;
A
#
# COMPACT_ATOMS: atom_id res chain seq x y z
N MET A 1 -14.99 -8.13 17.50
CA MET A 1 -14.72 -6.72 17.88
C MET A 1 -13.31 -6.28 17.52
N ARG A 2 -12.30 -7.05 17.92
CA ARG A 2 -10.88 -6.71 17.69
C ARG A 2 -10.54 -6.55 16.22
N GLU A 3 -10.92 -7.51 15.39
CA GLU A 3 -10.63 -7.46 13.95
C GLU A 3 -11.32 -6.28 13.26
N PHE A 4 -12.55 -6.02 13.62
CA PHE A 4 -13.29 -4.88 13.10
C PHE A 4 -12.59 -3.56 13.45
N MET A 5 -12.17 -3.42 14.71
CA MET A 5 -11.50 -2.19 15.14
C MET A 5 -10.13 -2.02 14.50
N ALA A 6 -9.41 -3.12 14.24
CA ALA A 6 -8.14 -3.06 13.52
C ALA A 6 -8.35 -2.53 12.09
N ILE A 7 -9.40 -3.01 11.41
CA ILE A 7 -9.73 -2.56 10.05
C ILE A 7 -10.12 -1.07 10.06
N THR A 8 -11.02 -0.66 10.94
CA THR A 8 -11.45 0.74 10.98
C THR A 8 -10.31 1.67 11.32
N LYS A 9 -9.43 1.28 12.23
CA LYS A 9 -8.25 2.06 12.58
C LYS A 9 -7.31 2.18 11.37
N ALA A 10 -7.08 1.08 10.66
CA ALA A 10 -6.20 1.08 9.50
C ALA A 10 -6.70 2.01 8.39
N VAL A 11 -8.00 2.05 8.13
CA VAL A 11 -8.57 2.88 7.06
C VAL A 11 -8.92 4.30 7.51
N SER A 12 -8.60 4.68 8.74
CA SER A 12 -8.87 6.04 9.25
C SER A 12 -7.76 7.05 8.95
N ASP A 13 -6.75 6.66 8.22
CA ASP A 13 -5.64 7.53 7.82
C ASP A 13 -5.59 7.64 6.30
N PRO A 14 -5.53 8.86 5.73
CA PRO A 14 -5.54 9.05 4.27
C PRO A 14 -4.40 8.34 3.56
N ASN A 15 -3.21 8.31 4.17
CA ASN A 15 -2.05 7.68 3.54
C ASN A 15 -2.20 6.16 3.47
N ARG A 16 -2.78 5.56 4.49
CA ARG A 16 -3.03 4.11 4.45
C ARG A 16 -4.10 3.75 3.42
N VAL A 17 -5.12 4.57 3.28
CA VAL A 17 -6.13 4.39 2.21
C VAL A 17 -5.46 4.50 0.83
N ARG A 18 -4.56 5.46 0.65
CA ARG A 18 -3.82 5.63 -0.62
C ARG A 18 -2.97 4.39 -0.93
N VAL A 19 -2.37 3.76 0.08
CA VAL A 19 -1.64 2.51 -0.11
C VAL A 19 -2.57 1.43 -0.66
N LEU A 20 -3.75 1.27 -0.06
CA LEU A 20 -4.72 0.26 -0.51
C LEU A 20 -5.15 0.50 -1.95
N LEU A 21 -5.40 1.75 -2.32
CA LEU A 21 -5.78 2.10 -3.70
C LEU A 21 -4.63 1.79 -4.67
N ALA A 22 -3.40 2.10 -4.28
CA ALA A 22 -2.22 1.81 -5.11
C ALA A 22 -2.04 0.30 -5.31
N LEU A 23 -2.19 -0.49 -4.25
CA LEU A 23 -2.06 -1.94 -4.31
C LEU A 23 -3.20 -2.60 -5.09
N GLY A 24 -4.33 -1.91 -5.23
CA GLY A 24 -5.41 -2.35 -6.10
C GLY A 24 -5.01 -2.46 -7.57
N ARG A 25 -3.94 -1.78 -7.96
CA ARG A 25 -3.40 -1.81 -9.32
C ARG A 25 -2.38 -2.95 -9.52
N GLY A 26 -1.91 -3.56 -8.46
CA GLY A 26 -0.96 -4.65 -8.50
C GLY A 26 0.02 -4.62 -7.34
N GLU A 27 0.82 -5.67 -7.24
CA GLU A 27 1.83 -5.81 -6.21
C GLU A 27 2.91 -4.75 -6.33
N LEU A 28 3.37 -4.21 -5.20
CA LEU A 28 4.41 -3.19 -5.15
C LEU A 28 5.50 -3.58 -4.15
N CYS A 29 6.75 -3.26 -4.50
CA CYS A 29 7.87 -3.32 -3.57
C CYS A 29 7.77 -2.16 -2.58
N VAL A 30 8.27 -2.35 -1.36
CA VAL A 30 8.31 -1.29 -0.34
C VAL A 30 8.98 -0.02 -0.86
N CYS A 31 10.02 -0.14 -1.70
CA CYS A 31 10.70 1.01 -2.30
C CYS A 31 9.76 1.82 -3.20
N GLN A 32 8.89 1.13 -3.92
CA GLN A 32 7.91 1.80 -4.79
C GLN A 32 6.86 2.56 -3.98
N VAL A 33 6.41 1.96 -2.89
CA VAL A 33 5.48 2.63 -1.96
C VAL A 33 6.15 3.85 -1.34
N THR A 34 7.40 3.71 -0.90
CA THR A 34 8.18 4.80 -0.30
C THR A 34 8.33 5.96 -1.28
N GLU A 35 8.63 5.66 -2.54
CA GLU A 35 8.78 6.69 -3.58
C GLU A 35 7.46 7.41 -3.86
N LEU A 36 6.35 6.66 -3.87
CA LEU A 36 5.03 7.24 -4.11
C LEU A 36 4.69 8.31 -3.09
N PHE A 37 4.99 8.08 -1.82
CA PHE A 37 4.65 9.01 -0.75
C PHE A 37 5.73 10.05 -0.48
N GLY A 38 6.98 9.74 -0.72
CA GLY A 38 8.10 10.62 -0.38
C GLY A 38 8.36 10.73 1.12
N PHE A 39 7.79 9.84 1.92
CA PHE A 39 8.00 9.81 3.37
C PHE A 39 9.26 9.02 3.72
N ALA A 40 9.74 9.19 4.97
CA ALA A 40 10.83 8.37 5.49
C ALA A 40 10.44 6.89 5.45
N PRO A 41 11.38 5.98 5.15
CA PRO A 41 11.09 4.55 5.12
C PRO A 41 10.45 4.02 6.41
N SER A 42 10.85 4.54 7.57
CA SER A 42 10.27 4.15 8.85
C SER A 42 8.79 4.50 8.97
N THR A 43 8.37 5.64 8.42
CA THR A 43 6.98 6.07 8.38
C THR A 43 6.15 5.16 7.49
N VAL A 44 6.68 4.85 6.30
CA VAL A 44 6.03 3.94 5.36
C VAL A 44 5.87 2.55 5.97
N SER A 45 6.92 2.02 6.61
CA SER A 45 6.89 0.71 7.27
C SER A 45 5.82 0.64 8.35
N LYS A 46 5.62 1.72 9.10
CA LYS A 46 4.61 1.79 10.14
C LYS A 46 3.20 1.70 9.55
N HIS A 47 2.93 2.42 8.48
CA HIS A 47 1.64 2.35 7.78
C HIS A 47 1.39 0.94 7.22
N LEU A 48 2.39 0.34 6.58
CA LEU A 48 2.29 -1.00 6.04
C LEU A 48 2.05 -2.04 7.14
N SER A 49 2.72 -1.89 8.28
CA SER A 49 2.54 -2.78 9.43
C SER A 49 1.10 -2.77 9.95
N LEU A 50 0.51 -1.58 10.08
CA LEU A 50 -0.88 -1.44 10.55
C LEU A 50 -1.87 -2.08 9.57
N LEU A 51 -1.66 -1.89 8.27
CA LEU A 51 -2.47 -2.52 7.25
C LEU A 51 -2.32 -4.04 7.26
N HIS A 52 -1.10 -4.52 7.43
CA HIS A 52 -0.81 -5.95 7.50
C HIS A 52 -1.48 -6.61 8.72
N GLN A 53 -1.38 -5.97 9.88
CA GLN A 53 -2.00 -6.46 11.11
C GLN A 53 -3.52 -6.52 11.01
N ALA A 54 -4.12 -5.62 10.22
CA ALA A 54 -5.56 -5.61 9.99
C ALA A 54 -6.01 -6.66 8.97
N GLY A 55 -5.07 -7.35 8.33
CA GLY A 55 -5.37 -8.35 7.31
C GLY A 55 -5.73 -7.75 5.95
N LEU A 56 -5.52 -6.44 5.76
CA LEU A 56 -5.89 -5.75 4.53
C LEU A 56 -4.84 -5.88 3.43
N ILE A 57 -3.62 -6.25 3.77
CA ILE A 57 -2.54 -6.50 2.81
C ILE A 57 -1.76 -7.74 3.22
N GLN A 58 -1.10 -8.34 2.24
CA GLN A 58 -0.17 -9.45 2.44
C GLN A 58 1.21 -9.01 1.98
N SER A 59 2.25 -9.65 2.55
CA SER A 59 3.62 -9.39 2.16
C SER A 59 4.31 -10.67 1.77
N ARG A 60 5.32 -10.54 0.91
CA ARG A 60 6.25 -11.62 0.61
C ARG A 60 7.65 -11.06 0.49
N LYS A 61 8.63 -11.87 0.86
CA LYS A 61 10.03 -11.50 0.74
C LYS A 61 10.60 -12.18 -0.50
N SER A 62 11.33 -11.41 -1.30
CA SER A 62 12.05 -11.92 -2.46
C SER A 62 13.47 -11.36 -2.40
N GLY A 63 14.43 -12.23 -2.02
CA GLY A 63 15.79 -11.79 -1.74
C GLY A 63 15.81 -10.79 -0.59
N ARG A 64 16.34 -9.59 -0.84
CA ARG A 64 16.41 -8.51 0.15
C ARG A 64 15.22 -7.58 0.10
N TRP A 65 14.28 -7.78 -0.83
CA TRP A 65 13.14 -6.89 -1.03
C TRP A 65 11.86 -7.49 -0.46
N VAL A 66 10.98 -6.61 0.04
CA VAL A 66 9.66 -6.98 0.54
C VAL A 66 8.63 -6.40 -0.42
N TYR A 67 7.72 -7.25 -0.87
CA TYR A 67 6.62 -6.87 -1.76
C TYR A 67 5.31 -6.95 -0.98
N TYR A 68 4.39 -6.06 -1.31
CA TYR A 68 3.06 -6.00 -0.69
C TYR A 68 1.99 -6.09 -1.75
N ARG A 69 0.88 -6.72 -1.40
CA ARG A 69 -0.27 -6.87 -2.29
C ARG A 69 -1.56 -6.94 -1.49
N LEU A 70 -2.68 -6.70 -2.16
CA LEU A 70 -3.98 -7.02 -1.58
C LEU A 70 -4.13 -8.53 -1.48
N PRO A 71 -4.84 -9.06 -0.44
CA PRO A 71 -4.97 -10.50 -0.29
C PRO A 71 -5.79 -11.11 -1.44
N GLU A 72 -5.33 -12.25 -1.96
CA GLU A 72 -6.05 -13.00 -2.99
C GLU A 72 -7.28 -13.67 -2.40
N GLU A 73 -7.11 -14.25 -1.21
CA GLU A 73 -8.20 -14.85 -0.45
C GLU A 73 -8.22 -14.18 0.92
N ALA A 74 -9.40 -13.73 1.31
CA ALA A 74 -9.56 -13.04 2.57
C ALA A 74 -10.96 -13.28 3.11
N PRO A 75 -11.15 -13.16 4.44
CA PRO A 75 -12.49 -13.19 5.01
C PRO A 75 -13.38 -12.15 4.34
N LEU A 76 -14.67 -12.44 4.30
CA LEU A 76 -15.65 -11.56 3.65
C LEU A 76 -15.57 -10.12 4.15
N VAL A 77 -15.38 -9.92 5.45
CA VAL A 77 -15.33 -8.61 6.07
C VAL A 77 -14.15 -7.78 5.53
N VAL A 78 -13.01 -8.43 5.27
CA VAL A 78 -11.83 -7.78 4.67
C VAL A 78 -12.11 -7.41 3.21
N ARG A 79 -12.68 -8.33 2.45
CA ARG A 79 -13.04 -8.06 1.04
C ARG A 79 -14.04 -6.93 0.93
N GLU A 80 -15.03 -6.90 1.82
CA GLU A 80 -16.01 -5.82 1.84
C GLU A 80 -15.37 -4.48 2.19
N ALA A 81 -14.42 -4.46 3.14
CA ALA A 81 -13.72 -3.25 3.51
C ALA A 81 -12.90 -2.70 2.35
N LEU A 82 -12.17 -3.57 1.65
CA LEU A 82 -11.37 -3.18 0.49
C LEU A 82 -12.25 -2.67 -0.65
N ASP A 83 -13.37 -3.32 -0.87
CA ASP A 83 -14.36 -2.94 -1.88
C ASP A 83 -14.94 -1.55 -1.58
N TRP A 84 -15.26 -1.32 -0.33
CA TRP A 84 -15.79 -0.04 0.14
C TRP A 84 -14.79 1.10 -0.09
N VAL A 85 -13.52 0.88 0.21
CA VAL A 85 -12.46 1.85 -0.05
C VAL A 85 -12.39 2.16 -1.55
N GLN A 86 -12.36 1.12 -2.38
CA GLN A 86 -12.24 1.27 -3.82
C GLN A 86 -13.45 2.00 -4.41
N LYS A 87 -14.65 1.65 -4.01
CA LYS A 87 -15.88 2.29 -4.49
C LYS A 87 -15.98 3.74 -4.03
N SER A 88 -15.53 4.01 -2.81
CA SER A 88 -15.63 5.36 -2.24
C SER A 88 -14.62 6.33 -2.83
N LEU A 89 -13.38 5.87 -3.08
CA LEU A 89 -12.26 6.77 -3.37
C LEU A 89 -11.44 6.40 -4.61
N GLY A 90 -11.76 5.28 -5.26
CA GLY A 90 -10.99 4.82 -6.42
C GLY A 90 -10.98 5.77 -7.61
N LYS A 91 -11.98 6.65 -7.70
CA LYS A 91 -12.08 7.66 -8.76
C LYS A 91 -11.82 9.09 -8.25
N SER A 92 -11.29 9.22 -7.03
CA SER A 92 -10.97 10.53 -6.47
C SER A 92 -9.80 11.18 -7.20
N GLU A 93 -9.67 12.50 -7.05
CA GLU A 93 -8.54 13.24 -7.63
C GLU A 93 -7.20 12.74 -7.09
N GLN A 94 -7.14 12.43 -5.79
CA GLN A 94 -5.93 11.90 -5.17
C GLN A 94 -5.58 10.53 -5.76
N ALA A 95 -6.55 9.66 -5.96
CA ALA A 95 -6.31 8.34 -6.56
C ALA A 95 -5.78 8.47 -7.99
N ALA A 96 -6.33 9.40 -8.77
CA ALA A 96 -5.87 9.66 -10.14
C ALA A 96 -4.44 10.20 -10.16
N ALA A 97 -4.12 11.14 -9.26
CA ALA A 97 -2.78 11.71 -9.14
C ALA A 97 -1.76 10.63 -8.74
N ASP A 98 -2.11 9.79 -7.77
CA ASP A 98 -1.25 8.69 -7.32
C ASP A 98 -1.05 7.67 -8.44
N ALA A 99 -2.09 7.34 -9.19
CA ALA A 99 -2.01 6.40 -10.32
C ALA A 99 -1.03 6.90 -11.39
N GLY A 100 -1.10 8.18 -11.72
CA GLY A 100 -0.18 8.79 -12.69
C GLY A 100 1.26 8.77 -12.20
N ARG A 101 1.47 9.10 -10.94
CA ARG A 101 2.78 9.07 -10.31
C ARG A 101 3.32 7.65 -10.23
N LEU A 102 2.47 6.69 -9.87
CA LEU A 102 2.85 5.27 -9.80
C LEU A 102 3.27 4.73 -11.17
N ASN A 103 2.58 5.12 -12.23
CA ASN A 103 2.96 4.71 -13.58
C ASN A 103 4.41 5.11 -13.92
N ARG A 104 4.84 6.29 -13.47
CA ARG A 104 6.22 6.75 -13.66
C ARG A 104 7.20 5.94 -12.79
N ILE A 105 6.82 5.69 -11.54
CA ILE A 105 7.63 4.90 -10.60
C ILE A 105 7.87 3.49 -11.13
N LEU A 106 6.84 2.86 -11.70
CA LEU A 106 6.91 1.50 -12.22
C LEU A 106 7.84 1.36 -13.43
N ARG A 107 8.21 2.46 -14.08
CA ARG A 107 9.17 2.46 -15.20
C ARG A 107 10.61 2.38 -14.70
N THR A 108 10.85 2.68 -13.42
CA THR A 108 12.18 2.63 -12.83
C THR A 108 12.43 1.23 -12.27
N ASP A 109 13.62 0.68 -12.53
CA ASP A 109 14.01 -0.61 -11.97
C ASP A 109 14.00 -0.55 -10.44
N VAL A 110 13.48 -1.59 -9.81
CA VAL A 110 13.36 -1.68 -8.35
C VAL A 110 14.75 -1.58 -7.69
N LYS A 111 15.77 -2.20 -8.25
CA LYS A 111 17.15 -2.14 -7.74
C LYS A 111 17.65 -0.70 -7.67
N GLU A 112 17.44 0.04 -8.74
CA GLU A 112 17.87 1.43 -8.83
C GLU A 112 17.09 2.30 -7.82
N LEU A 113 15.80 2.09 -7.71
CA LEU A 113 14.95 2.83 -6.80
C LEU A 113 15.35 2.62 -5.34
N CYS A 114 15.57 1.37 -4.95
CA CYS A 114 16.02 1.02 -3.59
C CYS A 114 17.39 1.60 -3.30
N ARG A 115 18.29 1.56 -4.29
CA ARG A 115 19.64 2.12 -4.16
C ARG A 115 19.60 3.63 -3.91
N ARG A 116 18.77 4.36 -4.66
CA ARG A 116 18.60 5.80 -4.48
C ARG A 116 18.12 6.12 -3.07
N GLN A 117 17.18 5.35 -2.55
CA GLN A 117 16.64 5.56 -1.21
C GLN A 117 17.65 5.29 -0.11
N SER A 118 18.52 4.31 -0.30
CA SER A 118 19.58 3.98 0.66
C SER A 118 20.61 5.11 0.81
N ARG A 119 20.71 5.99 -0.17
CA ARG A 119 21.66 7.12 -0.16
C ARG A 119 21.09 8.40 0.44
N ARG A 120 19.81 8.40 0.76
CA ARG A 120 19.11 9.57 1.33
C ARG A 120 19.25 9.66 2.83
#